data_ab55c5d0d893a7170b08238afbe00d8e
#
_entry.id   ab55c5d0d893a7170b08238afbe00d8e
#
_cell.length_a   1.000
_cell.length_b   1.000
_cell.length_c   1.000
_cell.angle_alpha   90.00
_cell.angle_beta   90.00
_cell.angle_gamma   90.00
#
_symmetry.space_group_name_H-M   'P 1'
#
loop_
_entity.id
_entity.type
_entity.pdbx_description
1 polymer ?
#
loop_
_entity_poly.entity_id
_entity_poly.type
_entity_poly.pdbx_seq_one_letter_code
_entity_poly.pdbx_strand_id
1 'polypeptide(L)'
;LEDMTTYSPTEFMRLKIYLSLIGSIILSHPLWYRGIYNFSSPGLTPKEKRGMIICLLLGTILFLVGNLLGLLYLTPYILDILLDENSLVIAKLSVYQTAKLLVSISIFSGILVSLPLLILLASEYTESKKSLKKYIYILIGFLIILGTPEPSLIINLIFLILFTAIMELTLVVVGDSK
;
A
#
# COMPACT_ATOMS: atom_id res chain seq x y z
N LEU A 1 -18.22 -16.05 -6.38
CA LEU A 1 -18.78 -14.80 -5.79
C LEU A 1 -20.31 -14.86 -5.58
N GLU A 2 -20.99 -15.90 -6.07
CA GLU A 2 -22.45 -16.03 -5.96
C GLU A 2 -22.95 -16.38 -4.53
N ASP A 3 -22.07 -16.82 -3.63
CA ASP A 3 -22.43 -17.26 -2.27
C ASP A 3 -22.12 -16.24 -1.15
N MET A 4 -21.92 -14.97 -1.50
CA MET A 4 -21.71 -13.93 -0.49
C MET A 4 -23.02 -13.55 0.19
N THR A 5 -23.08 -13.72 1.53
CA THR A 5 -24.27 -13.39 2.32
C THR A 5 -23.98 -12.27 3.31
N THR A 6 -24.93 -11.36 3.45
CA THR A 6 -24.93 -10.38 4.55
C THR A 6 -25.61 -10.99 5.76
N TYR A 7 -24.89 -11.06 6.86
CA TYR A 7 -25.42 -11.68 8.10
C TYR A 7 -26.30 -10.73 8.94
N SER A 8 -26.17 -9.41 8.72
CA SER A 8 -27.00 -8.42 9.42
C SER A 8 -27.16 -7.11 8.65
N PRO A 9 -28.26 -6.37 8.85
CA PRO A 9 -28.46 -5.03 8.26
C PRO A 9 -27.35 -4.04 8.67
N THR A 10 -26.80 -4.19 9.87
CA THR A 10 -25.70 -3.36 10.38
C THR A 10 -24.40 -3.59 9.64
N GLU A 11 -24.17 -4.78 9.09
CA GLU A 11 -23.01 -5.13 8.30
C GLU A 11 -22.99 -4.33 6.97
N PHE A 12 -24.13 -4.22 6.33
CA PHE A 12 -24.27 -3.42 5.10
C PHE A 12 -24.02 -1.93 5.34
N MET A 13 -24.49 -1.39 6.47
CA MET A 13 -24.21 -0.01 6.86
C MET A 13 -22.70 0.23 7.09
N ARG A 14 -22.06 -0.67 7.83
CA ARG A 14 -20.62 -0.63 8.07
C ARG A 14 -19.83 -0.69 6.75
N LEU A 15 -20.23 -1.55 5.83
CA LEU A 15 -19.62 -1.66 4.51
C LEU A 15 -19.68 -0.32 3.74
N LYS A 16 -20.85 0.31 3.69
CA LYS A 16 -21.02 1.61 3.02
C LYS A 16 -20.11 2.69 3.62
N ILE A 17 -20.10 2.80 4.94
CA ILE A 17 -19.28 3.78 5.65
C ILE A 17 -17.79 3.52 5.37
N TYR A 18 -17.36 2.26 5.47
CA TYR A 18 -15.98 1.86 5.23
C TYR A 18 -15.52 2.17 3.80
N LEU A 19 -16.27 1.76 2.78
CA LEU A 19 -15.93 2.00 1.38
C LEU A 19 -15.93 3.51 1.05
N SER A 20 -16.88 4.27 1.58
CA SER A 20 -16.94 5.70 1.36
C SER A 20 -15.77 6.44 2.01
N LEU A 21 -15.36 6.04 3.22
CA LEU A 21 -14.23 6.62 3.93
C LEU A 21 -12.92 6.34 3.19
N ILE A 22 -12.68 5.09 2.80
CA ILE A 22 -11.47 4.71 2.07
C ILE A 22 -11.42 5.30 0.66
N GLY A 23 -12.55 5.28 -0.06
CA GLY A 23 -12.65 5.95 -1.36
C GLY A 23 -12.33 7.44 -1.27
N SER A 24 -12.77 8.11 -0.21
CA SER A 24 -12.43 9.51 0.06
C SER A 24 -10.94 9.72 0.30
N ILE A 25 -10.29 8.82 1.03
CA ILE A 25 -8.83 8.88 1.29
C ILE A 25 -8.06 8.72 -0.03
N ILE A 26 -8.41 7.74 -0.85
CA ILE A 26 -7.75 7.49 -2.14
C ILE A 26 -7.93 8.70 -3.07
N LEU A 27 -9.15 9.23 -3.18
CA LEU A 27 -9.45 10.38 -4.02
C LEU A 27 -8.80 11.68 -3.52
N SER A 28 -8.63 11.84 -2.21
CA SER A 28 -7.97 13.02 -1.62
C SER A 28 -6.43 12.97 -1.71
N HIS A 29 -5.84 11.83 -2.11
CA HIS A 29 -4.40 11.64 -2.19
C HIS A 29 -3.65 12.73 -2.99
N PRO A 30 -4.12 13.19 -4.18
CA PRO A 30 -3.48 14.30 -4.89
C PRO A 30 -3.50 15.62 -4.13
N LEU A 31 -4.53 15.85 -3.30
CA LEU A 31 -4.64 17.08 -2.48
C LEU A 31 -3.61 17.09 -1.36
N TRP A 32 -3.30 15.93 -0.78
CA TRP A 32 -2.27 15.78 0.24
C TRP A 32 -0.90 16.15 -0.32
N TYR A 33 -0.58 15.73 -1.53
CA TYR A 33 0.67 16.09 -2.19
C TYR A 33 0.80 17.59 -2.42
N ARG A 34 -0.29 18.25 -2.81
CA ARG A 34 -0.30 19.72 -2.92
C ARG A 34 -0.01 20.39 -1.56
N GLY A 35 -0.57 19.84 -0.46
CA GLY A 35 -0.27 20.30 0.90
C GLY A 35 1.20 20.13 1.27
N ILE A 36 1.77 18.96 1.02
CA ILE A 36 3.19 18.66 1.27
C ILE A 36 4.10 19.58 0.43
N TYR A 37 3.79 19.79 -0.84
CA TYR A 37 4.53 20.68 -1.70
C TYR A 37 4.51 22.14 -1.18
N ASN A 38 3.34 22.65 -0.85
CA ASN A 38 3.20 24.01 -0.34
C ASN A 38 3.96 24.24 0.98
N PHE A 39 3.95 23.22 1.86
CA PHE A 39 4.67 23.26 3.12
C PHE A 39 6.20 23.21 2.92
N SER A 40 6.70 22.38 2.03
CA SER A 40 8.14 22.18 1.81
C SER A 40 8.75 23.21 0.87
N SER A 41 7.97 23.78 -0.04
CA SER A 41 8.40 24.70 -1.10
C SER A 41 9.21 25.91 -0.60
N PRO A 42 8.93 26.56 0.55
CA PRO A 42 9.72 27.71 0.99
C PRO A 42 11.18 27.39 1.30
N GLY A 43 11.47 26.15 1.72
CA GLY A 43 12.84 25.73 2.08
C GLY A 43 13.66 25.14 0.93
N LEU A 44 13.08 24.99 -0.25
CA LEU A 44 13.71 24.29 -1.38
C LEU A 44 14.25 25.26 -2.43
N THR A 45 15.39 24.91 -3.04
CA THR A 45 15.92 25.60 -4.22
C THR A 45 15.04 25.34 -5.44
N PRO A 46 15.11 26.18 -6.52
CA PRO A 46 14.29 25.98 -7.73
C PRO A 46 14.46 24.61 -8.39
N LYS A 47 15.66 24.03 -8.29
CA LYS A 47 15.99 22.71 -8.83
C LYS A 47 15.31 21.59 -8.04
N GLU A 48 15.37 21.66 -6.72
CA GLU A 48 14.73 20.71 -5.78
C GLU A 48 13.21 20.77 -5.87
N LYS A 49 12.63 21.97 -6.02
CA LYS A 49 11.16 22.11 -6.23
C LYS A 49 10.68 21.33 -7.44
N ARG A 50 11.41 21.38 -8.55
CA ARG A 50 11.07 20.67 -9.78
C ARG A 50 11.17 19.15 -9.59
N GLY A 51 12.23 18.68 -8.94
CA GLY A 51 12.40 17.27 -8.57
C GLY A 51 11.27 16.77 -7.68
N MET A 52 10.90 17.55 -6.67
CA MET A 52 9.82 17.22 -5.75
C MET A 52 8.45 17.12 -6.46
N ILE A 53 8.13 18.05 -7.37
CA ILE A 53 6.87 17.99 -8.13
C ILE A 53 6.80 16.70 -8.95
N ILE A 54 7.88 16.38 -9.68
CA ILE A 54 7.95 15.17 -10.51
C ILE A 54 7.79 13.94 -9.63
N CYS A 55 8.46 13.89 -8.48
CA CYS A 55 8.40 12.79 -7.54
C CYS A 55 6.99 12.61 -6.96
N LEU A 56 6.31 13.69 -6.60
CA LEU A 56 4.95 13.63 -6.07
C LEU A 56 3.94 13.18 -7.14
N LEU A 57 4.07 13.66 -8.37
CA LEU A 57 3.21 13.23 -9.49
C LEU A 57 3.41 11.75 -9.82
N LEU A 58 4.66 11.32 -9.99
CA LEU A 58 4.98 9.92 -10.25
C LEU A 58 4.52 9.03 -9.09
N GLY A 59 4.69 9.47 -7.84
CA GLY A 59 4.22 8.75 -6.66
C GLY A 59 2.70 8.55 -6.68
N THR A 60 1.93 9.57 -7.07
CA THR A 60 0.48 9.44 -7.21
C THR A 60 0.11 8.42 -8.29
N ILE A 61 0.74 8.49 -9.44
CA ILE A 61 0.47 7.57 -10.55
C ILE A 61 0.83 6.13 -10.14
N LEU A 62 2.01 5.92 -9.56
CA LEU A 62 2.46 4.62 -9.08
C LEU A 62 1.54 4.06 -7.99
N PHE A 63 1.08 4.90 -7.06
CA PHE A 63 0.14 4.49 -6.03
C PHE A 63 -1.20 4.03 -6.64
N LEU A 64 -1.76 4.79 -7.59
CA LEU A 64 -3.02 4.41 -8.26
C LEU A 64 -2.87 3.14 -9.10
N VAL A 65 -1.79 3.02 -9.85
CA VAL A 65 -1.47 1.80 -10.62
C VAL A 65 -1.30 0.61 -9.69
N GLY A 66 -0.58 0.78 -8.58
CA GLY A 66 -0.39 -0.25 -7.57
C GLY A 66 -1.71 -0.70 -6.94
N ASN A 67 -2.63 0.23 -6.64
CA ASN A 67 -3.99 -0.12 -6.17
C ASN A 67 -4.75 -0.97 -7.19
N LEU A 68 -4.71 -0.61 -8.47
CA LEU A 68 -5.35 -1.38 -9.54
C LEU A 68 -4.74 -2.78 -9.69
N LEU A 69 -3.42 -2.88 -9.67
CA LEU A 69 -2.72 -4.17 -9.72
C LEU A 69 -3.06 -5.05 -8.50
N GLY A 70 -3.17 -4.44 -7.32
CA GLY A 70 -3.60 -5.11 -6.10
C GLY A 70 -5.00 -5.73 -6.24
N LEU A 71 -5.95 -4.95 -6.76
CA LEU A 71 -7.32 -5.42 -6.96
C LEU A 71 -7.43 -6.50 -8.03
N LEU A 72 -6.74 -6.35 -9.17
CA LEU A 72 -6.90 -7.22 -10.34
C LEU A 72 -6.11 -8.52 -10.23
N TYR A 73 -4.93 -8.49 -9.60
CA TYR A 73 -4.01 -9.64 -9.58
C TYR A 73 -3.77 -10.20 -8.18
N LEU A 74 -3.40 -9.35 -7.20
CA LEU A 74 -3.06 -9.84 -5.88
C LEU A 74 -4.29 -10.38 -5.13
N THR A 75 -5.40 -9.69 -5.26
CA THR A 75 -6.63 -10.06 -4.56
C THR A 75 -7.15 -11.44 -4.93
N PRO A 76 -7.37 -11.80 -6.24
CA PRO A 76 -7.80 -13.15 -6.58
C PRO A 76 -6.79 -14.20 -6.13
N TYR A 77 -5.49 -13.94 -6.29
CA TYR A 77 -4.45 -14.87 -5.86
C TYR A 77 -4.48 -15.15 -4.35
N ILE A 78 -4.66 -14.12 -3.53
CA ILE A 78 -4.75 -14.28 -2.07
C ILE A 78 -6.07 -14.97 -1.68
N LEU A 79 -7.17 -14.67 -2.37
CA LEU A 79 -8.44 -15.34 -2.12
C LEU A 79 -8.37 -16.84 -2.46
N ASP A 80 -7.73 -17.21 -3.55
CA ASP A 80 -7.53 -18.62 -3.94
C ASP A 80 -6.73 -19.38 -2.87
N ILE A 81 -5.69 -18.75 -2.30
CA ILE A 81 -4.92 -19.35 -1.18
C ILE A 81 -5.76 -19.50 0.09
N LEU A 82 -6.62 -18.52 0.39
CA LEU A 82 -7.44 -18.53 1.60
C LEU A 82 -8.64 -19.47 1.51
N LEU A 83 -9.15 -19.67 0.30
CA LEU A 83 -10.35 -20.47 0.01
C LEU A 83 -10.00 -21.86 -0.54
N ASP A 84 -8.85 -22.42 -0.16
CA ASP A 84 -8.39 -23.72 -0.64
C ASP A 84 -9.57 -24.72 -0.73
N GLU A 85 -9.90 -25.12 -1.96
CA GLU A 85 -11.07 -25.94 -2.31
C GLU A 85 -11.07 -27.34 -1.64
N ASN A 86 -9.94 -27.74 -1.07
CA ASN A 86 -9.81 -29.01 -0.35
C ASN A 86 -10.34 -28.96 1.10
N SER A 87 -10.82 -27.82 1.57
CA SER A 87 -11.43 -27.75 2.89
C SER A 87 -12.85 -28.33 2.87
N LEU A 88 -13.09 -29.34 3.72
CA LEU A 88 -14.42 -29.96 3.96
C LEU A 88 -15.47 -28.97 4.51
N VAL A 89 -15.11 -27.70 4.67
CA VAL A 89 -15.94 -26.64 5.22
C VAL A 89 -16.27 -25.64 4.11
N ILE A 90 -17.56 -25.54 3.78
CA ILE A 90 -18.06 -24.48 2.90
C ILE A 90 -17.91 -23.15 3.63
N ALA A 91 -16.88 -22.38 3.30
CA ALA A 91 -16.65 -21.07 3.88
C ALA A 91 -17.71 -20.09 3.37
N LYS A 92 -18.70 -19.73 4.20
CA LYS A 92 -19.62 -18.64 3.90
C LYS A 92 -18.90 -17.30 4.16
N LEU A 93 -18.54 -16.61 3.08
CA LEU A 93 -17.86 -15.34 3.15
C LEU A 93 -18.82 -14.20 3.52
N SER A 94 -18.48 -13.45 4.55
CA SER A 94 -19.16 -12.19 4.87
C SER A 94 -18.77 -11.11 3.87
N VAL A 95 -19.74 -10.45 3.25
CA VAL A 95 -19.52 -9.36 2.30
C VAL A 95 -18.63 -8.26 2.89
N TYR A 96 -18.84 -7.91 4.15
CA TYR A 96 -18.05 -6.88 4.82
C TYR A 96 -16.58 -7.28 5.01
N GLN A 97 -16.33 -8.50 5.47
CA GLN A 97 -14.97 -8.98 5.71
C GLN A 97 -14.20 -9.12 4.39
N THR A 98 -14.86 -9.67 3.36
CA THR A 98 -14.25 -9.78 2.03
C THR A 98 -13.93 -8.41 1.45
N ALA A 99 -14.86 -7.46 1.49
CA ALA A 99 -14.61 -6.10 1.00
C ALA A 99 -13.48 -5.40 1.78
N LYS A 100 -13.42 -5.60 3.10
CA LYS A 100 -12.34 -5.07 3.92
C LYS A 100 -10.99 -5.63 3.50
N LEU A 101 -10.91 -6.94 3.25
CA LEU A 101 -9.70 -7.62 2.79
C LEU A 101 -9.27 -7.09 1.41
N LEU A 102 -10.19 -7.02 0.44
CA LEU A 102 -9.96 -6.49 -0.90
C LEU A 102 -9.35 -5.09 -0.90
N VAL A 103 -9.98 -4.19 -0.15
CA VAL A 103 -9.53 -2.79 -0.05
C VAL A 103 -8.16 -2.70 0.60
N SER A 104 -7.92 -3.50 1.63
CA SER A 104 -6.63 -3.49 2.31
C SER A 104 -5.51 -3.99 1.42
N ILE A 105 -5.71 -5.10 0.72
CA ILE A 105 -4.73 -5.61 -0.27
C ILE A 105 -4.44 -4.54 -1.32
N SER A 106 -5.47 -3.87 -1.82
CA SER A 106 -5.33 -2.81 -2.81
C SER A 106 -4.45 -1.66 -2.29
N ILE A 107 -4.73 -1.13 -1.11
CA ILE A 107 -3.96 -0.03 -0.51
C ILE A 107 -2.50 -0.45 -0.27
N PHE A 108 -2.28 -1.65 0.29
CA PHE A 108 -0.92 -2.16 0.51
C PHE A 108 -0.14 -2.31 -0.79
N SER A 109 -0.79 -2.82 -1.85
CA SER A 109 -0.19 -2.91 -3.17
C SER A 109 0.16 -1.53 -3.73
N GLY A 110 -0.70 -0.52 -3.53
CA GLY A 110 -0.41 0.86 -3.91
C GLY A 110 0.82 1.44 -3.20
N ILE A 111 0.92 1.23 -1.88
CA ILE A 111 2.08 1.62 -1.09
C ILE A 111 3.34 0.89 -1.60
N LEU A 112 3.25 -0.41 -1.83
CA LEU A 112 4.35 -1.26 -2.28
C LEU A 112 4.94 -0.77 -3.61
N VAL A 113 4.11 -0.45 -4.59
CA VAL A 113 4.55 0.05 -5.91
C VAL A 113 5.12 1.48 -5.82
N SER A 114 4.66 2.31 -4.87
CA SER A 114 5.18 3.66 -4.66
C SER A 114 6.47 3.70 -3.81
N LEU A 115 6.80 2.65 -3.06
CA LEU A 115 7.98 2.56 -2.20
C LEU A 115 9.31 2.92 -2.87
N PRO A 116 9.64 2.41 -4.09
CA PRO A 116 10.90 2.73 -4.77
C PRO A 116 11.15 4.22 -4.87
N LEU A 117 10.10 4.96 -5.19
CA LEU A 117 10.18 6.40 -5.35
C LEU A 117 10.41 7.13 -4.02
N LEU A 118 9.77 6.67 -2.93
CA LEU A 118 9.99 7.20 -1.59
C LEU A 118 11.42 6.94 -1.10
N ILE A 119 11.98 5.76 -1.43
CA ILE A 119 13.36 5.39 -1.10
C ILE A 119 14.35 6.26 -1.86
N LEU A 120 14.12 6.48 -3.16
CA LEU A 120 14.94 7.38 -3.98
C LEU A 120 14.97 8.79 -3.39
N LEU A 121 13.80 9.33 -3.06
CA LEU A 121 13.68 10.66 -2.48
C LEU A 121 14.37 10.75 -1.11
N ALA A 122 14.17 9.77 -0.24
CA ALA A 122 14.83 9.72 1.06
C ALA A 122 16.36 9.57 0.97
N SER A 123 16.85 8.90 -0.08
CA SER A 123 18.29 8.71 -0.31
C SER A 123 19.03 10.01 -0.66
N GLU A 124 18.34 11.01 -1.21
CA GLU A 124 18.92 12.32 -1.49
C GLU A 124 19.20 13.12 -0.21
N TYR A 125 18.41 12.90 0.84
CA TYR A 125 18.51 13.62 2.11
C TYR A 125 19.29 12.88 3.19
N THR A 126 19.70 11.64 2.94
CA THR A 126 20.38 10.80 3.94
C THR A 126 21.81 10.50 3.53
N GLU A 127 22.77 10.95 4.33
CA GLU A 127 24.20 10.73 4.08
C GLU A 127 24.61 9.25 4.24
N SER A 128 23.92 8.49 5.10
CA SER A 128 24.25 7.11 5.42
C SER A 128 23.21 6.14 4.91
N LYS A 129 23.58 5.32 3.91
CA LYS A 129 22.75 4.21 3.40
C LYS A 129 22.34 3.21 4.49
N LYS A 130 23.22 2.99 5.49
CA LYS A 130 22.96 2.05 6.59
C LYS A 130 21.84 2.56 7.51
N SER A 131 21.81 3.84 7.78
CA SER A 131 20.74 4.48 8.56
C SER A 131 19.42 4.49 7.80
N LEU A 132 19.45 4.82 6.50
CA LEU A 132 18.28 4.77 5.62
C LEU A 132 17.65 3.38 5.62
N LYS A 133 18.45 2.33 5.40
CA LYS A 133 18.00 0.94 5.39
C LYS A 133 17.30 0.56 6.70
N LYS A 134 17.90 0.92 7.85
CA LYS A 134 17.32 0.68 9.17
C LYS A 134 15.94 1.32 9.33
N TYR A 135 15.79 2.61 8.98
CA TYR A 135 14.53 3.32 9.12
C TYR A 135 13.43 2.77 8.20
N ILE A 136 13.79 2.35 6.98
CA ILE A 136 12.84 1.75 6.05
C ILE A 136 12.34 0.40 6.56
N TYR A 137 13.20 -0.46 7.10
CA TYR A 137 12.77 -1.74 7.70
C TYR A 137 11.83 -1.53 8.90
N ILE A 138 12.12 -0.54 9.75
CA ILE A 138 11.23 -0.20 10.86
C ILE A 138 9.87 0.29 10.35
N LEU A 139 9.86 1.13 9.31
CA LEU A 139 8.64 1.63 8.69
C LEU A 139 7.82 0.48 8.06
N ILE A 140 8.45 -0.43 7.34
CA ILE A 140 7.80 -1.61 6.75
C ILE A 140 7.19 -2.48 7.84
N GLY A 141 7.94 -2.80 8.90
CA GLY A 141 7.43 -3.57 10.02
C GLY A 141 6.22 -2.92 10.68
N PHE A 142 6.27 -1.61 10.88
CA PHE A 142 5.17 -0.83 11.44
C PHE A 142 3.93 -0.82 10.53
N LEU A 143 4.13 -0.63 9.22
CA LEU A 143 3.04 -0.68 8.24
C LEU A 143 2.36 -2.05 8.20
N ILE A 144 3.12 -3.14 8.24
CA ILE A 144 2.57 -4.49 8.23
C ILE A 144 1.77 -4.77 9.50
N ILE A 145 2.32 -4.43 10.67
CA ILE A 145 1.66 -4.70 11.96
C ILE A 145 0.36 -3.90 12.13
N LEU A 146 0.37 -2.63 11.74
CA LEU A 146 -0.80 -1.75 11.92
C LEU A 146 -1.79 -1.78 10.77
N GLY A 147 -1.31 -2.05 9.57
CA GLY A 147 -2.09 -1.87 8.36
C GLY A 147 -2.83 -3.13 7.92
N THR A 148 -2.40 -4.31 8.32
CA THR A 148 -3.10 -5.54 7.92
C THR A 148 -4.40 -5.67 8.68
N PRO A 149 -5.55 -5.71 7.97
CA PRO A 149 -6.86 -5.74 8.61
C PRO A 149 -7.19 -7.09 9.23
N GLU A 150 -6.47 -8.11 8.83
CA GLU A 150 -6.63 -9.48 9.32
C GLU A 150 -5.30 -10.00 9.86
N PRO A 151 -5.28 -10.63 11.05
CA PRO A 151 -4.08 -11.21 11.65
C PRO A 151 -3.67 -12.52 10.96
N SER A 152 -3.95 -12.67 9.67
CA SER A 152 -3.53 -13.83 8.89
C SER A 152 -2.02 -13.78 8.71
N LEU A 153 -1.32 -14.72 9.33
CA LEU A 153 0.13 -14.88 9.21
C LEU A 153 0.57 -15.03 7.75
N ILE A 154 -0.25 -15.66 6.91
CA ILE A 154 0.05 -15.89 5.49
C ILE A 154 0.08 -14.57 4.73
N ILE A 155 -0.93 -13.73 4.88
CA ILE A 155 -1.01 -12.42 4.20
C ILE A 155 0.13 -11.51 4.65
N ASN A 156 0.39 -11.46 5.96
CA ASN A 156 1.47 -10.67 6.52
C ASN A 156 2.84 -11.11 5.99
N LEU A 157 3.04 -12.41 5.85
CA LEU A 157 4.30 -12.98 5.34
C LEU A 157 4.47 -12.68 3.85
N ILE A 158 3.42 -12.77 3.03
CA ILE A 158 3.45 -12.41 1.61
C ILE A 158 3.84 -10.94 1.45
N PHE A 159 3.18 -10.04 2.17
CA PHE A 159 3.51 -8.61 2.10
C PHE A 159 4.92 -8.31 2.62
N LEU A 160 5.35 -8.95 3.71
CA LEU A 160 6.71 -8.78 4.22
C LEU A 160 7.76 -9.17 3.17
N ILE A 161 7.59 -10.30 2.50
CA ILE A 161 8.50 -10.75 1.44
C ILE A 161 8.50 -9.76 0.28
N LEU A 162 7.32 -9.35 -0.20
CA LEU A 162 7.19 -8.42 -1.32
C LEU A 162 7.83 -7.04 -1.00
N PHE A 163 7.53 -6.48 0.18
CA PHE A 163 8.10 -5.19 0.61
C PHE A 163 9.62 -5.26 0.75
N THR A 164 10.15 -6.32 1.38
CA THR A 164 11.60 -6.47 1.54
C THR A 164 12.30 -6.68 0.21
N ALA A 165 11.72 -7.47 -0.71
CA ALA A 165 12.28 -7.70 -2.04
C ALA A 165 12.36 -6.39 -2.85
N ILE A 166 11.28 -5.62 -2.91
CA ILE A 166 11.26 -4.33 -3.62
C ILE A 166 12.23 -3.33 -3.00
N MET A 167 12.32 -3.30 -1.67
CA MET A 167 13.26 -2.44 -0.98
C MET A 167 14.71 -2.77 -1.32
N GLU A 168 15.10 -4.05 -1.28
CA GLU A 168 16.48 -4.47 -1.59
C GLU A 168 16.81 -4.16 -3.06
N LEU A 169 15.91 -4.46 -4.00
CA LEU A 169 16.10 -4.11 -5.41
C LEU A 169 16.31 -2.61 -5.60
N THR A 170 15.51 -1.78 -4.93
CA THR A 170 15.63 -0.32 -5.04
C THR A 170 16.96 0.18 -4.46
N LEU A 171 17.39 -0.37 -3.32
CA LEU A 171 18.66 0.02 -2.69
C LEU A 171 19.88 -0.40 -3.52
N VAL A 172 19.80 -1.51 -4.24
CA VAL A 172 20.86 -1.92 -5.20
C VAL A 172 20.93 -0.89 -6.32
N VAL A 173 19.82 -0.54 -6.95
CA VAL A 173 19.79 0.47 -8.03
C VAL A 173 20.29 1.83 -7.56
N VAL A 174 19.89 2.29 -6.38
CA VAL A 174 20.39 3.53 -5.77
C VAL A 174 21.88 3.42 -5.42
N GLY A 175 22.34 2.20 -5.12
CA GLY A 175 23.73 1.91 -4.80
C GLY A 175 24.68 2.08 -5.98
N ASP A 176 24.24 1.67 -7.14
CA ASP A 176 25.05 1.70 -8.38
C ASP A 176 25.04 3.08 -9.06
N SER A 177 24.12 3.97 -8.67
CA SER A 177 23.97 5.31 -9.27
C SER A 177 24.84 6.40 -8.60
N LYS A 178 25.61 6.07 -7.56
CA LYS A 178 26.57 6.96 -6.86
C LYS A 178 27.98 6.36 -6.91
#